data_367be5652ab8e15e25c59ae4b87e40cd
#
_entry.id   367be5652ab8e15e25c59ae4b87e40cd
#
_cell.length_a   1.000
_cell.length_b   1.000
_cell.length_c   1.000
_cell.angle_alpha   90.00
_cell.angle_beta   90.00
_cell.angle_gamma   90.00
#
_symmetry.space_group_name_H-M   'P 1'
#
loop_
_entity.id
_entity.type
_entity.pdbx_description
1 polymer ?
#
loop_
_entity_poly.entity_id
_entity_poly.type
_entity_poly.pdbx_seq_one_letter_code
_entity_poly.pdbx_strand_id
1 'polypeptide(L)'
;MFKFKASDLPEILTRWSARYSVFVPSGSPDNAQMRIWSRRTRKEVRFMEPDEYTNLIVAPKGFVFGEREELFRWEGNEKTCTAISAPSSSSLQEEDKILFGLRPCDTYGLAYMDRFFLGEHHDINYHLRRQHVFIVAVNCLEAGPECYCASMGTGPFAEITAHTEYGMQAGKGYDLLLTPDYGPDHKKGEKGENDWYWVEAGSDRGKALLSHVAPLLYRDLEFTGRRRKKALQEDALKTFRRTLDTSTVRQVLAAHFKGEEWDAIASSCIACTGCTRVC
;
A
#
# COMPACT_ATOMS: atom_id res chain seq x y z
N MET A 1 -11.18 16.69 8.33
CA MET A 1 -9.80 16.22 8.37
C MET A 1 -9.29 16.33 9.79
N PHE A 2 -8.43 15.44 10.22
CA PHE A 2 -7.75 15.50 11.50
C PHE A 2 -6.25 15.65 11.27
N LYS A 3 -5.50 15.99 12.30
CA LYS A 3 -4.03 15.95 12.30
C LYS A 3 -3.51 15.46 13.64
N PHE A 4 -2.29 14.95 13.67
CA PHE A 4 -1.59 14.60 14.90
C PHE A 4 -0.10 14.95 14.77
N LYS A 5 0.60 15.10 15.88
CA LYS A 5 2.04 15.38 15.88
C LYS A 5 2.84 14.16 15.43
N ALA A 6 3.87 14.34 14.65
CA ALA A 6 4.73 13.22 14.23
C ALA A 6 5.34 12.48 15.44
N SER A 7 5.59 13.18 16.56
CA SER A 7 6.04 12.59 17.82
C SER A 7 5.06 11.58 18.42
N ASP A 8 3.75 11.67 18.11
CA ASP A 8 2.72 10.79 18.65
C ASP A 8 2.58 9.48 17.86
N LEU A 9 3.20 9.38 16.68
CA LEU A 9 3.07 8.21 15.81
C LEU A 9 3.44 6.87 16.49
N PRO A 10 4.54 6.75 17.29
CA PRO A 10 4.83 5.50 17.99
C PRO A 10 3.76 5.10 19.01
N GLU A 11 3.12 6.06 19.66
CA GLU A 11 2.03 5.80 20.58
C GLU A 11 0.77 5.34 19.81
N ILE A 12 0.46 5.95 18.67
CA ILE A 12 -0.62 5.55 17.77
C ILE A 12 -0.43 4.09 17.33
N LEU A 13 0.75 3.74 16.83
CA LEU A 13 1.09 2.36 16.43
C LEU A 13 0.96 1.39 17.60
N THR A 14 1.39 1.82 18.81
CA THR A 14 1.29 1.00 20.03
C THR A 14 -0.17 0.76 20.43
N ARG A 15 -1.05 1.74 20.32
CA ARG A 15 -2.49 1.58 20.61
C ARG A 15 -3.16 0.64 19.60
N TRP A 16 -2.84 0.78 18.35
CA TRP A 16 -3.35 -0.16 17.33
C TRP A 16 -2.84 -1.58 17.57
N SER A 17 -1.55 -1.74 17.96
CA SER A 17 -0.98 -3.07 18.22
C SER A 17 -1.60 -3.82 19.42
N ALA A 18 -2.47 -3.19 20.17
CA ALA A 18 -3.24 -3.84 21.22
C ALA A 18 -4.39 -4.73 20.68
N ARG A 19 -4.78 -4.50 19.41
CA ARG A 19 -5.93 -5.18 18.78
C ARG A 19 -5.61 -5.76 17.41
N TYR A 20 -4.58 -5.27 16.74
CA TYR A 20 -4.20 -5.59 15.37
C TYR A 20 -2.74 -6.03 15.31
N SER A 21 -2.41 -6.88 14.38
CA SER A 21 -1.02 -7.12 13.98
C SER A 21 -0.55 -5.95 13.10
N VAL A 22 0.21 -5.01 13.66
CA VAL A 22 0.66 -3.80 12.96
C VAL A 22 1.99 -4.06 12.27
N PHE A 23 2.04 -3.84 10.96
CA PHE A 23 3.26 -3.94 10.16
C PHE A 23 3.71 -2.55 9.74
N VAL A 24 5.00 -2.27 9.92
CA VAL A 24 5.61 -0.97 9.64
C VAL A 24 6.85 -1.13 8.75
N PRO A 25 7.20 -0.12 7.94
CA PRO A 25 8.47 -0.08 7.23
C PRO A 25 9.64 -0.07 8.22
N SER A 26 10.61 -0.94 7.98
CA SER A 26 11.81 -1.11 8.82
C SER A 26 12.98 -1.55 7.97
N GLY A 27 14.19 -1.19 8.36
CA GLY A 27 15.42 -1.54 7.64
C GLY A 27 16.29 -0.33 7.33
N SER A 28 16.78 -0.26 6.11
CA SER A 28 17.52 0.89 5.56
C SER A 28 16.77 1.47 4.36
N PRO A 29 17.10 2.70 3.91
CA PRO A 29 16.45 3.34 2.76
C PRO A 29 16.40 2.45 1.51
N ASP A 30 17.47 1.70 1.23
CA ASP A 30 17.56 0.81 0.07
C ASP A 30 17.00 -0.60 0.31
N ASN A 31 16.62 -0.91 1.54
CA ASN A 31 16.10 -2.23 1.94
C ASN A 31 14.98 -2.10 2.98
N ALA A 32 14.00 -1.28 2.68
CA ALA A 32 12.82 -1.12 3.52
C ALA A 32 11.87 -2.31 3.35
N GLN A 33 11.52 -2.96 4.45
CA GLN A 33 10.63 -4.11 4.49
C GLN A 33 9.58 -3.93 5.57
N MET A 34 8.44 -4.60 5.41
CA MET A 34 7.42 -4.62 6.45
C MET A 34 7.83 -5.53 7.61
N ARG A 35 7.85 -5.00 8.81
CA ARG A 35 8.14 -5.72 10.05
C ARG A 35 7.03 -5.51 11.06
N ILE A 36 6.76 -6.54 11.87
CA ILE A 36 5.71 -6.47 12.88
C ILE A 36 6.11 -5.52 14.01
N TRP A 37 5.23 -4.56 14.30
CA TRP A 37 5.34 -3.62 15.42
C TRP A 37 4.50 -4.08 16.59
N SER A 38 5.11 -4.28 17.75
CA SER A 38 4.42 -4.66 18.98
C SER A 38 5.15 -4.06 20.19
N ARG A 39 4.52 -4.14 21.36
CA ARG A 39 5.19 -3.74 22.61
C ARG A 39 6.49 -4.52 22.87
N ARG A 40 6.58 -5.77 22.38
CA ARG A 40 7.78 -6.61 22.52
C ARG A 40 8.85 -6.25 21.51
N THR A 41 8.47 -6.04 20.24
CA THR A 41 9.40 -5.83 19.13
C THR A 41 9.82 -4.39 18.91
N ARG A 42 9.10 -3.39 19.46
CA ARG A 42 9.38 -1.96 19.25
C ARG A 42 10.79 -1.49 19.63
N LYS A 43 11.50 -2.23 20.47
CA LYS A 43 12.91 -1.96 20.82
C LYS A 43 13.89 -2.53 19.80
N GLU A 44 13.48 -3.55 19.05
CA GLU A 44 14.30 -4.28 18.09
C GLU A 44 13.97 -3.87 16.65
N VAL A 45 12.71 -3.49 16.39
CA VAL A 45 12.24 -3.03 15.08
C VAL A 45 12.42 -1.52 15.01
N ARG A 46 13.41 -1.08 14.25
CA ARG A 46 13.54 0.33 13.90
C ARG A 46 12.41 0.68 12.92
N PHE A 47 11.46 1.48 13.39
CA PHE A 47 10.49 2.11 12.51
C PHE A 47 11.18 3.16 11.64
N MET A 48 10.89 3.14 10.34
CA MET A 48 11.37 4.15 9.40
C MET A 48 10.33 5.24 9.24
N GLU A 49 10.76 6.48 9.41
CA GLU A 49 9.90 7.64 9.11
C GLU A 49 9.58 7.68 7.60
N PRO A 50 8.44 8.23 7.19
CA PRO A 50 8.03 8.23 5.81
C PRO A 50 8.97 8.93 4.83
N ASP A 51 9.85 9.79 5.28
CA ASP A 51 10.87 10.46 4.47
C ASP A 51 12.16 9.63 4.31
N GLU A 52 12.34 8.55 5.10
CA GLU A 52 13.54 7.72 5.04
C GLU A 52 13.51 6.67 3.92
N TYR A 53 12.36 6.34 3.37
CA TYR A 53 12.24 5.34 2.31
C TYR A 53 11.33 5.83 1.19
N THR A 54 11.59 5.39 -0.03
CA THR A 54 10.72 5.66 -1.18
C THR A 54 9.72 4.52 -1.38
N ASN A 55 10.22 3.29 -1.50
CA ASN A 55 9.44 2.09 -1.75
C ASN A 55 9.84 0.97 -0.79
N LEU A 56 8.92 0.04 -0.57
CA LEU A 56 9.26 -1.24 0.03
C LEU A 56 9.95 -2.13 -1.01
N ILE A 57 10.95 -2.90 -0.60
CA ILE A 57 11.65 -3.83 -1.49
C ILE A 57 10.77 -5.02 -1.88
N VAL A 58 9.80 -5.37 -1.03
CA VAL A 58 8.81 -6.42 -1.28
C VAL A 58 7.43 -5.79 -1.29
N ALA A 59 6.71 -6.00 -2.40
CA ALA A 59 5.36 -5.49 -2.55
C ALA A 59 4.40 -6.07 -1.47
N PRO A 60 3.37 -5.32 -1.07
CA PRO A 60 2.46 -5.72 0.01
C PRO A 60 1.54 -6.90 -0.36
N LYS A 61 1.58 -7.39 -1.60
CA LYS A 61 0.74 -8.51 -2.08
C LYS A 61 0.89 -9.79 -1.26
N GLY A 62 2.04 -10.03 -0.63
CA GLY A 62 2.26 -11.19 0.26
C GLY A 62 1.33 -11.23 1.47
N PHE A 63 0.65 -10.13 1.81
CA PHE A 63 -0.35 -10.10 2.87
C PHE A 63 -1.74 -10.57 2.43
N VAL A 64 -1.99 -10.63 1.12
CA VAL A 64 -3.27 -11.04 0.52
C VAL A 64 -3.16 -12.33 -0.28
N PHE A 65 -1.93 -12.76 -0.61
CA PHE A 65 -1.65 -14.07 -1.21
C PHE A 65 -0.82 -14.91 -0.26
N GLY A 66 -1.21 -16.16 -0.05
CA GLY A 66 -0.41 -17.13 0.69
C GLY A 66 0.76 -17.66 -0.16
N GLU A 67 1.89 -17.92 0.48
CA GLU A 67 3.03 -18.59 -0.20
C GLU A 67 2.66 -20.02 -0.62
N ARG A 68 1.82 -20.66 0.18
CA ARG A 68 1.20 -21.95 -0.08
C ARG A 68 -0.22 -21.92 0.40
N GLU A 69 -1.14 -22.40 -0.41
CA GLU A 69 -2.54 -22.52 -0.04
C GLU A 69 -3.15 -23.77 -0.67
N GLU A 70 -4.04 -24.42 0.07
CA GLU A 70 -4.86 -25.50 -0.44
C GLU A 70 -5.99 -24.88 -1.26
N LEU A 71 -5.99 -25.11 -2.56
CA LEU A 71 -7.08 -24.65 -3.43
C LEU A 71 -8.25 -25.62 -3.39
N PHE A 72 -7.96 -26.91 -3.42
CA PHE A 72 -8.91 -27.99 -3.25
C PHE A 72 -8.19 -29.29 -2.88
N ARG A 73 -8.90 -30.20 -2.24
CA ARG A 73 -8.44 -31.54 -1.96
C ARG A 73 -9.32 -32.53 -2.72
N TRP A 74 -8.69 -33.55 -3.29
CA TRP A 74 -9.40 -34.58 -3.99
C TRP A 74 -8.95 -35.97 -3.51
N GLU A 75 -9.87 -36.93 -3.54
CA GLU A 75 -9.59 -38.35 -3.37
C GLU A 75 -10.11 -39.11 -4.57
N GLY A 76 -9.35 -40.11 -4.96
CA GLY A 76 -9.73 -40.94 -6.10
C GLY A 76 -8.63 -41.89 -6.52
N ASN A 77 -8.99 -42.70 -7.51
CA ASN A 77 -8.10 -43.61 -8.22
C ASN A 77 -8.11 -43.25 -9.71
N GLU A 78 -7.41 -44.04 -10.53
CA GLU A 78 -7.27 -43.78 -11.98
C GLU A 78 -8.62 -43.65 -12.74
N LYS A 79 -9.73 -44.09 -12.13
CA LYS A 79 -11.07 -44.10 -12.77
C LYS A 79 -12.07 -43.15 -12.12
N THR A 80 -11.84 -42.75 -10.87
CA THR A 80 -12.79 -41.90 -10.10
C THR A 80 -12.01 -40.86 -9.33
N CYS A 81 -12.35 -39.56 -9.52
CA CYS A 81 -11.83 -38.44 -8.76
C CYS A 81 -12.99 -37.66 -8.16
N THR A 82 -12.97 -37.49 -6.85
CA THR A 82 -14.00 -36.75 -6.14
C THR A 82 -13.33 -35.62 -5.34
N ALA A 83 -13.78 -34.38 -5.56
CA ALA A 83 -13.35 -33.26 -4.74
C ALA A 83 -13.95 -33.37 -3.33
N ILE A 84 -13.10 -33.39 -2.30
CA ILE A 84 -13.53 -33.62 -0.91
C ILE A 84 -13.72 -32.30 -0.19
N SER A 85 -12.91 -31.30 -0.48
CA SER A 85 -13.02 -29.97 0.13
C SER A 85 -12.64 -28.87 -0.84
N ALA A 86 -13.35 -27.77 -0.75
CA ALA A 86 -12.88 -26.45 -1.17
C ALA A 86 -12.36 -25.72 0.07
N PRO A 87 -11.49 -24.71 -0.10
CA PRO A 87 -11.07 -23.89 1.02
C PRO A 87 -12.30 -23.34 1.76
N SER A 88 -12.38 -23.62 3.05
CA SER A 88 -13.46 -23.10 3.89
C SER A 88 -12.92 -21.94 4.73
N SER A 89 -13.77 -20.95 5.00
CA SER A 89 -13.47 -19.85 5.91
C SER A 89 -12.98 -20.29 7.29
N SER A 90 -13.31 -21.51 7.69
CA SER A 90 -12.88 -22.09 8.97
C SER A 90 -11.41 -22.55 9.01
N SER A 91 -10.76 -22.72 7.85
CA SER A 91 -9.35 -23.13 7.78
C SER A 91 -8.36 -21.96 7.80
N LEU A 92 -8.83 -20.75 7.52
CA LEU A 92 -8.01 -19.53 7.52
C LEU A 92 -8.37 -18.71 8.78
N GLN A 93 -7.68 -18.97 9.88
CA GLN A 93 -7.69 -18.09 11.05
C GLN A 93 -6.81 -16.88 10.74
N GLU A 94 -7.35 -15.89 10.02
CA GLU A 94 -6.67 -14.67 9.72
C GLU A 94 -6.85 -13.65 10.84
N GLU A 95 -5.74 -13.12 11.35
CA GLU A 95 -5.76 -11.99 12.28
C GLU A 95 -5.86 -10.67 11.52
N ASP A 96 -6.57 -9.72 12.09
CA ASP A 96 -6.65 -8.36 11.53
C ASP A 96 -5.27 -7.69 11.54
N LYS A 97 -4.82 -7.26 10.36
CA LYS A 97 -3.51 -6.69 10.11
C LYS A 97 -3.62 -5.24 9.67
N ILE A 98 -2.79 -4.37 10.21
CA ILE A 98 -2.62 -3.01 9.73
C ILE A 98 -1.30 -2.94 8.96
N LEU A 99 -1.35 -2.58 7.69
CA LEU A 99 -0.20 -2.25 6.88
C LEU A 99 0.00 -0.73 6.90
N PHE A 100 0.93 -0.28 7.74
CA PHE A 100 1.24 1.14 7.88
C PHE A 100 2.34 1.55 6.90
N GLY A 101 2.19 2.72 6.30
CA GLY A 101 3.25 3.33 5.51
C GLY A 101 3.27 2.89 4.03
N LEU A 102 2.20 2.26 3.53
CA LEU A 102 2.10 1.95 2.10
C LEU A 102 2.06 3.23 1.27
N ARG A 103 2.78 3.21 0.14
CA ARG A 103 2.77 4.32 -0.79
C ARG A 103 1.52 4.33 -1.67
N PRO A 104 1.15 5.49 -2.25
CA PRO A 104 0.01 5.57 -3.17
C PRO A 104 0.06 4.54 -4.30
N CYS A 105 1.23 4.29 -4.89
CA CYS A 105 1.40 3.27 -5.92
C CYS A 105 1.14 1.84 -5.41
N ASP A 106 1.50 1.52 -4.16
CA ASP A 106 1.19 0.22 -3.54
C ASP A 106 -0.33 0.07 -3.31
N THR A 107 -0.98 1.14 -2.81
CA THR A 107 -2.44 1.12 -2.60
C THR A 107 -3.20 0.97 -3.90
N TYR A 108 -2.71 1.61 -4.97
CA TYR A 108 -3.27 1.45 -6.31
C TYR A 108 -3.10 0.01 -6.81
N GLY A 109 -1.93 -0.59 -6.61
CA GLY A 109 -1.67 -1.99 -6.96
C GLY A 109 -2.62 -2.95 -6.23
N LEU A 110 -2.84 -2.75 -4.93
CA LEU A 110 -3.82 -3.54 -4.16
C LEU A 110 -5.26 -3.32 -4.65
N ALA A 111 -5.66 -2.09 -4.94
CA ALA A 111 -6.98 -1.79 -5.48
C ALA A 111 -7.20 -2.42 -6.88
N TYR A 112 -6.14 -2.50 -7.69
CA TYR A 112 -6.18 -3.19 -8.97
C TYR A 112 -6.40 -4.70 -8.80
N MET A 113 -5.72 -5.32 -7.81
CA MET A 113 -5.94 -6.72 -7.46
C MET A 113 -7.36 -6.95 -6.89
N ASP A 114 -7.84 -6.06 -6.02
CA ASP A 114 -9.21 -6.12 -5.49
C ASP A 114 -10.23 -6.15 -6.63
N ARG A 115 -10.03 -5.34 -7.67
CA ARG A 115 -10.91 -5.33 -8.84
C ARG A 115 -10.93 -6.67 -9.57
N PHE A 116 -9.78 -7.32 -9.72
CA PHE A 116 -9.67 -8.58 -10.43
C PHE A 116 -10.21 -9.74 -9.60
N PHE A 117 -9.74 -9.87 -8.34
CA PHE A 117 -10.02 -11.04 -7.50
C PHE A 117 -11.33 -10.94 -6.70
N LEU A 118 -11.91 -9.75 -6.53
CA LEU A 118 -13.22 -9.57 -5.90
C LEU A 118 -14.33 -9.25 -6.91
N GLY A 119 -14.00 -9.22 -8.21
CA GLY A 119 -14.93 -8.96 -9.30
C GLY A 119 -15.68 -10.22 -9.75
N GLU A 120 -15.90 -10.32 -11.06
CA GLU A 120 -16.65 -11.41 -11.70
C GLU A 120 -16.09 -12.81 -11.38
N HIS A 121 -14.78 -12.93 -11.30
CA HIS A 121 -14.07 -14.16 -10.96
C HIS A 121 -13.63 -14.14 -9.49
N HIS A 122 -14.60 -14.16 -8.60
CA HIS A 122 -14.38 -14.02 -7.17
C HIS A 122 -13.50 -15.12 -6.59
N ASP A 123 -12.29 -14.74 -6.15
CA ASP A 123 -11.35 -15.62 -5.45
C ASP A 123 -11.63 -15.59 -3.95
N ILE A 124 -12.10 -16.72 -3.41
CA ILE A 124 -12.47 -16.84 -2.02
C ILE A 124 -11.26 -16.71 -1.07
N ASN A 125 -10.09 -17.24 -1.45
CA ASN A 125 -8.89 -17.18 -0.62
C ASN A 125 -8.35 -15.75 -0.53
N TYR A 126 -8.33 -15.05 -1.67
CA TYR A 126 -8.01 -13.63 -1.70
C TYR A 126 -8.98 -12.83 -0.83
N HIS A 127 -10.29 -13.03 -0.99
CA HIS A 127 -11.32 -12.35 -0.22
C HIS A 127 -11.12 -12.52 1.29
N LEU A 128 -10.95 -13.76 1.72
CA LEU A 128 -10.80 -14.11 3.14
C LEU A 128 -9.56 -13.45 3.77
N ARG A 129 -8.45 -13.31 3.02
CA ARG A 129 -7.26 -12.58 3.52
C ARG A 129 -7.44 -11.08 3.45
N ARG A 130 -7.98 -10.58 2.33
CA ARG A 130 -8.09 -9.15 2.06
C ARG A 130 -8.99 -8.42 3.06
N GLN A 131 -10.06 -9.06 3.52
CA GLN A 131 -10.95 -8.47 4.52
C GLN A 131 -10.26 -8.20 5.87
N HIS A 132 -9.19 -8.92 6.19
CA HIS A 132 -8.40 -8.76 7.42
C HIS A 132 -7.20 -7.79 7.25
N VAL A 133 -7.04 -7.19 6.09
CA VAL A 133 -5.96 -6.22 5.82
C VAL A 133 -6.49 -4.81 5.83
N PHE A 134 -6.04 -3.99 6.80
CA PHE A 134 -6.28 -2.56 6.90
C PHE A 134 -5.10 -1.80 6.31
N ILE A 135 -5.37 -0.81 5.49
CA ILE A 135 -4.35 -0.04 4.79
C ILE A 135 -4.26 1.37 5.36
N VAL A 136 -3.11 1.69 5.94
CA VAL A 136 -2.74 3.05 6.35
C VAL A 136 -1.67 3.56 5.39
N ALA A 137 -2.13 4.29 4.36
CA ALA A 137 -1.27 4.83 3.32
C ALA A 137 -0.60 6.13 3.76
N VAL A 138 0.56 6.42 3.19
CA VAL A 138 1.29 7.67 3.40
C VAL A 138 1.67 8.28 2.07
N ASN A 139 1.23 9.52 1.82
CA ASN A 139 1.56 10.28 0.63
C ASN A 139 3.08 10.52 0.52
N CYS A 140 3.60 10.53 -0.71
CA CYS A 140 5.00 10.81 -0.98
C CYS A 140 5.19 12.31 -1.16
N LEU A 141 6.08 12.91 -0.38
CA LEU A 141 6.50 14.31 -0.57
C LEU A 141 7.69 14.43 -1.53
N GLU A 142 8.45 13.36 -1.70
CA GLU A 142 9.60 13.28 -2.58
C GLU A 142 9.55 11.98 -3.39
N ALA A 143 9.73 12.10 -4.71
CA ALA A 143 9.83 10.97 -5.61
C ALA A 143 11.24 10.39 -5.60
N GLY A 144 11.36 9.06 -5.57
CA GLY A 144 12.64 8.40 -5.82
C GLY A 144 13.11 8.55 -7.27
N PRO A 145 14.39 8.27 -7.54
CA PRO A 145 14.98 8.48 -8.86
C PRO A 145 14.33 7.63 -9.97
N GLU A 146 13.74 6.50 -9.60
CA GLU A 146 13.10 5.57 -10.52
C GLU A 146 11.57 5.75 -10.61
N CYS A 147 11.00 6.67 -9.83
CA CYS A 147 9.56 6.86 -9.76
C CYS A 147 9.00 7.52 -11.02
N TYR A 148 7.92 6.97 -11.54
CA TYR A 148 7.13 7.51 -12.65
C TYR A 148 5.61 7.40 -12.41
N CYS A 149 5.20 7.14 -11.17
CA CYS A 149 3.79 6.93 -10.81
C CYS A 149 2.91 8.16 -11.11
N ALA A 150 3.48 9.39 -11.11
CA ALA A 150 2.76 10.59 -11.53
C ALA A 150 2.27 10.49 -12.98
N SER A 151 3.12 9.97 -13.89
CA SER A 151 2.75 9.75 -15.30
C SER A 151 1.67 8.69 -15.49
N MET A 152 1.59 7.73 -14.54
CA MET A 152 0.59 6.66 -14.55
C MET A 152 -0.70 7.02 -13.81
N GLY A 153 -0.76 8.20 -13.16
CA GLY A 153 -1.90 8.60 -12.33
C GLY A 153 -2.07 7.77 -11.05
N THR A 154 -0.98 7.14 -10.55
CA THR A 154 -1.01 6.24 -9.40
C THR A 154 -0.27 6.78 -8.16
N GLY A 155 0.13 8.04 -8.21
CA GLY A 155 0.84 8.76 -7.14
C GLY A 155 1.27 10.15 -7.62
N PRO A 156 1.98 10.91 -6.79
CA PRO A 156 2.55 10.61 -5.46
C PRO A 156 1.53 10.70 -4.32
N PHE A 157 0.34 11.19 -4.57
CA PHE A 157 -0.76 11.31 -3.60
C PHE A 157 -1.86 10.31 -3.95
N ALA A 158 -2.40 9.65 -2.94
CA ALA A 158 -3.50 8.71 -3.12
C ALA A 158 -4.80 9.49 -3.36
N GLU A 159 -4.93 10.04 -4.55
CA GLU A 159 -6.20 10.47 -5.10
C GLU A 159 -6.65 9.37 -6.05
N ILE A 160 -7.32 8.36 -5.52
CA ILE A 160 -8.05 7.43 -6.35
C ILE A 160 -9.30 8.17 -6.80
N THR A 161 -9.12 9.10 -7.74
CA THR A 161 -10.18 9.41 -8.65
C THR A 161 -10.50 8.10 -9.36
N ALA A 162 -11.70 7.60 -9.12
CA ALA A 162 -12.23 6.49 -9.87
C ALA A 162 -11.99 6.79 -11.36
N HIS A 163 -10.95 6.20 -11.97
CA HIS A 163 -10.87 6.08 -13.39
C HIS A 163 -11.97 5.10 -13.76
N THR A 164 -13.16 5.68 -13.95
CA THR A 164 -14.42 5.00 -14.26
C THR A 164 -14.36 4.21 -15.56
N GLU A 165 -13.35 4.43 -16.41
CA GLU A 165 -13.14 3.66 -17.65
C GLU A 165 -12.96 2.16 -17.43
N TYR A 166 -12.58 1.74 -16.20
CA TYR A 166 -12.37 0.32 -15.89
C TYR A 166 -13.21 -0.18 -14.70
N GLY A 167 -14.28 0.53 -14.33
CA GLY A 167 -15.27 0.02 -13.36
C GLY A 167 -14.72 -0.26 -11.96
N MET A 168 -13.67 0.42 -11.52
CA MET A 168 -13.25 0.35 -10.12
C MET A 168 -14.36 0.91 -9.25
N GLN A 169 -14.99 0.06 -8.44
CA GLN A 169 -15.96 0.53 -7.46
C GLN A 169 -15.31 1.56 -6.55
N ALA A 170 -16.08 2.58 -6.19
CA ALA A 170 -15.68 3.75 -5.42
C ALA A 170 -15.14 3.38 -4.03
N GLY A 171 -13.90 2.94 -3.99
CA GLY A 171 -13.13 2.75 -2.76
C GLY A 171 -11.82 3.49 -2.89
N LYS A 172 -11.42 4.22 -1.84
CA LYS A 172 -10.17 5.00 -1.88
C LYS A 172 -8.89 4.14 -1.84
N GLY A 173 -9.01 2.80 -1.91
CA GLY A 173 -7.87 1.86 -1.85
C GLY A 173 -7.08 1.87 -0.52
N TYR A 174 -7.53 2.67 0.46
CA TYR A 174 -6.94 2.78 1.78
C TYR A 174 -8.03 2.98 2.86
N ASP A 175 -7.76 2.55 4.08
CA ASP A 175 -8.60 2.81 5.24
C ASP A 175 -8.27 4.17 5.86
N LEU A 176 -6.97 4.48 6.01
CA LEU A 176 -6.48 5.81 6.39
C LEU A 176 -5.43 6.30 5.39
N LEU A 177 -5.43 7.60 5.14
CA LEU A 177 -4.40 8.29 4.38
C LEU A 177 -3.73 9.34 5.26
N LEU A 178 -2.42 9.25 5.37
CA LEU A 178 -1.58 10.23 6.04
C LEU A 178 -0.87 11.10 5.01
N THR A 179 -0.84 12.40 5.26
CA THR A 179 -0.01 13.35 4.50
C THR A 179 0.97 13.98 5.48
N PRO A 180 2.27 13.69 5.37
CA PRO A 180 3.29 14.34 6.18
C PRO A 180 3.28 15.84 5.89
N ASP A 181 3.47 16.64 6.93
CA ASP A 181 3.61 18.10 6.85
C ASP A 181 4.74 18.50 7.77
N TYR A 182 5.92 18.57 7.21
CA TYR A 182 7.15 18.82 7.95
C TYR A 182 7.35 20.31 8.18
N GLY A 183 7.78 20.64 9.40
CA GLY A 183 8.13 21.99 9.78
C GLY A 183 9.45 22.47 9.18
N PRO A 184 9.79 23.76 9.33
CA PRO A 184 11.01 24.32 8.75
C PRO A 184 12.30 23.75 9.34
N ASP A 185 12.24 23.20 10.55
CA ASP A 185 13.39 22.62 11.27
C ASP A 185 13.50 21.11 11.09
N HIS A 186 12.67 20.54 10.19
CA HIS A 186 12.66 19.11 9.93
C HIS A 186 13.99 18.63 9.32
N LYS A 187 14.50 17.53 9.85
CA LYS A 187 15.64 16.81 9.29
C LYS A 187 15.22 15.41 8.91
N LYS A 188 15.67 14.95 7.76
CA LYS A 188 15.34 13.63 7.21
C LYS A 188 15.62 12.50 8.22
N GLY A 189 14.61 11.71 8.49
CA GLY A 189 14.68 10.61 9.46
C GLY A 189 14.61 11.02 10.93
N GLU A 190 14.44 12.30 11.22
CA GLU A 190 14.27 12.84 12.57
C GLU A 190 12.86 13.43 12.71
N LYS A 191 12.34 13.44 13.94
CA LYS A 191 11.05 14.08 14.24
C LYS A 191 11.29 15.50 14.70
N GLY A 192 10.83 16.45 13.90
CA GLY A 192 10.79 17.85 14.28
C GLY A 192 9.66 18.13 15.27
N GLU A 193 9.83 19.13 16.09
CA GLU A 193 8.80 19.56 17.06
C GLU A 193 7.54 20.07 16.34
N ASN A 194 7.70 20.62 15.13
CA ASN A 194 6.64 21.18 14.30
C ASN A 194 6.20 20.25 13.17
N ASP A 195 6.52 18.96 13.24
CA ASP A 195 6.11 17.99 12.25
C ASP A 195 4.74 17.42 12.58
N TRP A 196 3.89 17.37 11.57
CA TRP A 196 2.51 16.91 11.66
C TRP A 196 2.19 15.88 10.57
N TYR A 197 1.16 15.09 10.85
CA TYR A 197 0.49 14.27 9.86
C TYR A 197 -0.96 14.72 9.73
N TRP A 198 -1.37 15.10 8.54
CA TRP A 198 -2.78 15.20 8.20
C TRP A 198 -3.34 13.82 7.97
N VAL A 199 -4.53 13.53 8.50
CA VAL A 199 -5.14 12.21 8.38
C VAL A 199 -6.57 12.29 7.86
N GLU A 200 -6.87 11.42 6.89
CA GLU A 200 -8.16 11.27 6.25
C GLU A 200 -8.63 9.82 6.35
N ALA A 201 -9.88 9.60 6.75
CA ALA A 201 -10.50 8.27 6.65
C ALA A 201 -10.98 8.01 5.22
N GLY A 202 -10.59 6.89 4.66
CA GLY A 202 -11.02 6.40 3.35
C GLY A 202 -12.21 5.46 3.43
N SER A 203 -12.42 4.84 4.60
CA SER A 203 -13.45 3.83 4.84
C SER A 203 -14.04 3.96 6.25
N ASP A 204 -15.13 3.24 6.54
CA ASP A 204 -15.66 3.16 7.90
C ASP A 204 -14.70 2.40 8.82
N ARG A 205 -13.94 1.44 8.30
CA ARG A 205 -12.86 0.76 9.02
C ARG A 205 -11.78 1.75 9.44
N GLY A 206 -11.42 2.70 8.56
CA GLY A 206 -10.50 3.78 8.88
C GLY A 206 -11.03 4.72 9.96
N LYS A 207 -12.34 5.04 9.96
CA LYS A 207 -12.97 5.80 11.05
C LYS A 207 -12.87 5.06 12.38
N ALA A 208 -13.05 3.73 12.38
CA ALA A 208 -12.88 2.91 13.56
C ALA A 208 -11.42 2.94 14.08
N LEU A 209 -10.42 2.89 13.20
CA LEU A 209 -9.02 3.04 13.59
C LEU A 209 -8.74 4.39 14.26
N LEU A 210 -9.31 5.49 13.73
CA LEU A 210 -9.16 6.83 14.33
C LEU A 210 -9.80 6.90 15.72
N SER A 211 -10.90 6.21 15.97
CA SER A 211 -11.55 6.21 17.27
C SER A 211 -10.65 5.66 18.38
N HIS A 212 -9.79 4.70 18.08
CA HIS A 212 -8.83 4.12 19.05
C HIS A 212 -7.72 5.10 19.47
N VAL A 213 -7.48 6.12 18.68
CA VAL A 213 -6.42 7.12 18.91
C VAL A 213 -6.96 8.53 19.06
N ALA A 214 -8.28 8.67 19.23
CA ALA A 214 -8.97 9.95 19.33
C ALA A 214 -8.32 10.98 20.26
N PRO A 215 -7.78 10.62 21.46
CA PRO A 215 -7.13 11.58 22.33
C PRO A 215 -5.85 12.23 21.77
N LEU A 216 -5.27 11.66 20.72
CA LEU A 216 -4.05 12.17 20.05
C LEU A 216 -4.38 12.99 18.80
N LEU A 217 -5.66 13.11 18.44
CA LEU A 217 -6.09 13.76 17.22
C LEU A 217 -6.54 15.20 17.47
N TYR A 218 -6.08 16.09 16.63
CA TYR A 218 -6.53 17.49 16.56
C TYR A 218 -7.45 17.65 15.35
N ARG A 219 -8.61 18.26 15.57
CA ARG A 219 -9.56 18.52 14.49
C ARG A 219 -9.14 19.77 13.72
N ASP A 220 -9.16 19.68 12.39
CA ASP A 220 -8.96 20.82 11.49
C ASP A 220 -10.25 21.67 11.43
N LEU A 221 -10.36 22.65 12.31
CA LEU A 221 -11.51 23.54 12.40
C LEU A 221 -11.49 24.64 11.32
N GLU A 222 -10.32 24.99 10.81
CA GLU A 222 -10.10 26.07 9.86
C GLU A 222 -10.10 25.60 8.42
N PHE A 223 -10.29 24.31 8.17
CA PHE A 223 -10.23 23.69 6.84
C PHE A 223 -8.91 23.94 6.08
N THR A 224 -7.84 24.15 6.81
CA THR A 224 -6.50 24.45 6.25
C THR A 224 -5.83 23.23 5.65
N GLY A 225 -6.14 22.03 6.16
CA GLY A 225 -5.51 20.79 5.74
C GLY A 225 -5.65 20.47 4.26
N ARG A 226 -6.83 20.75 3.65
CA ARG A 226 -7.03 20.51 2.21
C ARG A 226 -6.15 21.41 1.35
N ARG A 227 -6.04 22.71 1.71
CA ARG A 227 -5.17 23.67 1.01
C ARG A 227 -3.71 23.24 1.15
N ARG A 228 -3.30 22.85 2.37
CA ARG A 228 -1.93 22.42 2.64
C ARG A 228 -1.59 21.14 1.88
N LYS A 229 -2.48 20.14 1.89
CA LYS A 229 -2.31 18.91 1.13
C LYS A 229 -2.10 19.18 -0.36
N LYS A 230 -2.90 20.09 -0.96
CA LYS A 230 -2.77 20.46 -2.36
C LYS A 230 -1.41 21.10 -2.67
N ALA A 231 -0.96 22.02 -1.83
CA ALA A 231 0.36 22.64 -1.98
C ALA A 231 1.50 21.60 -1.90
N LEU A 232 1.43 20.70 -0.91
CA LEU A 232 2.40 19.60 -0.76
C LEU A 232 2.39 18.66 -1.98
N GLN A 233 1.23 18.41 -2.58
CA GLN A 233 1.12 17.61 -3.79
C GLN A 233 1.76 18.30 -4.99
N GLU A 234 1.50 19.59 -5.18
CA GLU A 234 2.11 20.39 -6.24
C GLU A 234 3.63 20.40 -6.12
N ASP A 235 4.15 20.50 -4.91
CA ASP A 235 5.60 20.46 -4.66
C ASP A 235 6.16 19.04 -4.88
N ALA A 236 5.48 18.00 -4.44
CA ALA A 236 5.90 16.61 -4.67
C ALA A 236 5.99 16.26 -6.16
N LEU A 237 5.08 16.78 -6.99
CA LEU A 237 5.11 16.56 -8.44
C LEU A 237 6.37 17.14 -9.10
N LYS A 238 6.94 18.21 -8.56
CA LYS A 238 8.19 18.82 -9.06
C LYS A 238 9.43 17.96 -8.81
N THR A 239 9.36 17.00 -7.90
CA THR A 239 10.50 16.14 -7.53
C THR A 239 10.74 15.00 -8.51
N PHE A 240 9.80 14.73 -9.42
CA PHE A 240 9.92 13.62 -10.37
C PHE A 240 11.00 13.90 -11.41
N ARG A 241 11.90 12.94 -11.58
CA ARG A 241 12.98 12.98 -12.59
C ARG A 241 12.59 12.24 -13.87
N ARG A 242 11.60 11.34 -13.80
CA ARG A 242 11.14 10.54 -14.94
C ARG A 242 9.70 10.89 -15.28
N THR A 243 9.47 11.05 -16.56
CA THR A 243 8.13 11.20 -17.14
C THR A 243 7.95 10.15 -18.22
N LEU A 244 6.74 9.61 -18.33
CA LEU A 244 6.34 8.66 -19.36
C LEU A 244 5.11 9.21 -20.06
N ASP A 245 5.17 9.30 -21.38
CA ASP A 245 3.97 9.57 -22.17
C ASP A 245 3.11 8.30 -22.25
N THR A 246 2.00 8.33 -21.53
CA THR A 246 1.07 7.19 -21.46
C THR A 246 -0.03 7.26 -22.51
N SER A 247 -0.10 8.33 -23.29
CA SER A 247 -1.20 8.57 -24.24
C SER A 247 -1.33 7.51 -25.32
N THR A 248 -0.21 6.94 -25.74
CA THR A 248 -0.15 5.93 -26.82
C THR A 248 0.38 4.56 -26.40
N VAL A 249 0.76 4.40 -25.13
CA VAL A 249 1.41 3.16 -24.63
C VAL A 249 0.61 1.91 -24.98
N ARG A 250 -0.72 1.95 -24.82
CA ARG A 250 -1.57 0.79 -25.10
C ARG A 250 -1.54 0.39 -26.57
N GLN A 251 -1.63 1.38 -27.48
CA GLN A 251 -1.58 1.13 -28.92
C GLN A 251 -0.20 0.61 -29.36
N VAL A 252 0.86 1.23 -28.83
CA VAL A 252 2.24 0.82 -29.11
C VAL A 252 2.49 -0.62 -28.67
N LEU A 253 2.14 -0.96 -27.41
CA LEU A 253 2.31 -2.32 -26.89
C LEU A 253 1.49 -3.36 -27.67
N ALA A 254 0.26 -3.01 -28.07
CA ALA A 254 -0.57 -3.91 -28.88
C ALA A 254 0.01 -4.12 -30.28
N ALA A 255 0.52 -3.07 -30.94
CA ALA A 255 1.14 -3.16 -32.27
C ALA A 255 2.46 -3.96 -32.25
N HIS A 256 3.23 -3.85 -31.17
CA HIS A 256 4.53 -4.49 -31.01
C HIS A 256 4.48 -5.78 -30.15
N PHE A 257 3.33 -6.40 -29.99
CA PHE A 257 3.19 -7.59 -29.12
C PHE A 257 4.12 -8.75 -29.49
N LYS A 258 4.49 -8.88 -30.79
CA LYS A 258 5.44 -9.86 -31.33
C LYS A 258 6.70 -9.20 -31.86
N GLY A 259 7.05 -8.01 -31.42
CA GLY A 259 8.20 -7.26 -31.88
C GLY A 259 9.53 -7.88 -31.43
N GLU A 260 10.58 -7.72 -32.24
CA GLU A 260 11.95 -8.20 -31.93
C GLU A 260 12.55 -7.50 -30.70
N GLU A 261 11.99 -6.36 -30.28
CA GLU A 261 12.40 -5.62 -29.09
C GLU A 261 12.30 -6.47 -27.82
N TRP A 262 11.33 -7.39 -27.78
CA TRP A 262 11.14 -8.31 -26.65
C TRP A 262 12.29 -9.32 -26.55
N ASP A 263 12.84 -9.77 -27.66
CA ASP A 263 13.98 -10.68 -27.69
C ASP A 263 15.24 -9.97 -27.15
N ALA A 264 15.43 -8.71 -27.51
CA ALA A 264 16.53 -7.90 -26.99
C ALA A 264 16.43 -7.72 -25.46
N ILE A 265 15.23 -7.44 -24.93
CA ILE A 265 14.98 -7.33 -23.48
C ILE A 265 15.17 -8.71 -22.81
N ALA A 266 14.64 -9.77 -23.41
CA ALA A 266 14.73 -11.12 -22.88
C ALA A 266 16.17 -11.65 -22.82
N SER A 267 17.04 -11.24 -23.75
CA SER A 267 18.45 -11.65 -23.79
C SER A 267 19.23 -11.25 -22.53
N SER A 268 18.83 -10.20 -21.84
CA SER A 268 19.42 -9.75 -20.57
C SER A 268 18.80 -10.43 -19.35
N CYS A 269 17.78 -11.25 -19.53
CA CYS A 269 17.02 -11.87 -18.44
C CYS A 269 17.74 -13.10 -17.90
N ILE A 270 18.03 -13.11 -16.60
CA ILE A 270 18.61 -14.27 -15.88
C ILE A 270 17.56 -15.25 -15.34
N ALA A 271 16.30 -15.08 -15.72
CA ALA A 271 15.16 -15.91 -15.27
C ALA A 271 15.00 -16.05 -13.75
N CYS A 272 15.37 -15.02 -12.98
CA CYS A 272 15.28 -15.04 -11.52
C CYS A 272 13.85 -14.89 -10.97
N THR A 273 12.84 -14.69 -11.84
CA THR A 273 11.42 -14.47 -11.48
C THR A 273 11.12 -13.24 -10.61
N GLY A 274 12.13 -12.40 -10.32
CA GLY A 274 11.99 -11.23 -9.43
C GLY A 274 10.88 -10.27 -9.89
N CYS A 275 10.84 -9.93 -11.19
CA CYS A 275 9.81 -9.05 -11.77
C CYS A 275 8.38 -9.61 -11.57
N THR A 276 8.20 -10.93 -11.71
CA THR A 276 6.89 -11.59 -11.53
C THR A 276 6.49 -11.64 -10.04
N ARG A 277 7.46 -11.87 -9.15
CA ARG A 277 7.20 -11.97 -7.71
C ARG A 277 6.91 -10.61 -7.06
N VAL A 278 7.56 -9.55 -7.54
CA VAL A 278 7.51 -8.23 -6.92
C VAL A 278 6.43 -7.32 -7.53
N CYS A 279 6.13 -7.51 -8.79
CA CYS A 279 5.14 -6.70 -9.50
C CYS A 279 3.74 -6.79 -8.86
#